data_52a47de34b19e80efd3d91a398b39fbe
#
_entry.id   52a47de34b19e80efd3d91a398b39fbe
#
_cell.length_a   1.000
_cell.length_b   1.000
_cell.length_c   1.000
_cell.angle_alpha   90.00
_cell.angle_beta   90.00
_cell.angle_gamma   90.00
#
_symmetry.space_group_name_H-M   'P 1'
#
loop_
_entity.id
_entity.type
_entity.pdbx_description
1 polymer ?
#
loop_
_entity_poly.entity_id
_entity_poly.type
_entity_poly.pdbx_seq_one_letter_code
_entity_poly.pdbx_strand_id
1 'polypeptide(L)'
;MNFRALLTIALLSISAFAFSDTRLPHIVILATGGTIAGSAASNTQTTGYKAGAIGVQTLINAVPEMSKVARVDGEQVANIGSENMTSDIILKLAKRVNELLAREDVDGVVITHGTDTLDETPYFLNLTV
;
A
#
# COMPACT_ATOMS: atom_id res chain seq x y z
N MET A 1 6.06 -54.23 8.59
CA MET A 1 5.92 -52.85 8.12
C MET A 1 7.18 -52.53 7.33
N ASN A 2 7.05 -52.27 6.03
CA ASN A 2 8.19 -52.21 5.12
C ASN A 2 8.94 -50.88 5.29
N PHE A 3 10.27 -50.89 5.31
CA PHE A 3 11.16 -49.74 5.48
C PHE A 3 10.78 -48.56 4.55
N ARG A 4 10.29 -48.85 3.34
CA ARG A 4 9.76 -47.85 2.40
C ARG A 4 8.53 -47.13 2.90
N ALA A 5 7.63 -47.80 3.63
CA ALA A 5 6.43 -47.19 4.20
C ALA A 5 6.76 -46.26 5.36
N LEU A 6 7.77 -46.59 6.16
CA LEU A 6 8.30 -45.74 7.25
C LEU A 6 8.96 -44.46 6.71
N LEU A 7 9.69 -44.56 5.58
CA LEU A 7 10.34 -43.43 4.94
C LEU A 7 9.31 -42.47 4.34
N THR A 8 8.22 -43.00 3.76
CA THR A 8 7.14 -42.16 3.20
C THR A 8 6.35 -41.41 4.28
N ILE A 9 6.10 -42.07 5.41
CA ILE A 9 5.42 -41.43 6.55
C ILE A 9 6.31 -40.34 7.18
N ALA A 10 7.61 -40.57 7.28
CA ALA A 10 8.57 -39.56 7.80
C ALA A 10 8.69 -38.35 6.87
N LEU A 11 8.64 -38.52 5.55
CA LEU A 11 8.66 -37.41 4.60
C LEU A 11 7.35 -36.60 4.60
N LEU A 12 6.19 -37.23 4.81
CA LEU A 12 4.90 -36.53 4.92
C LEU A 12 4.76 -35.73 6.23
N SER A 13 5.40 -36.17 7.31
CA SER A 13 5.36 -35.44 8.60
C SER A 13 6.25 -34.18 8.63
N ILE A 14 7.22 -34.04 7.74
CA ILE A 14 8.08 -32.85 7.66
C ILE A 14 7.35 -31.69 6.94
N SER A 15 6.35 -31.97 6.13
CA SER A 15 5.59 -30.97 5.37
C SER A 15 4.58 -30.17 6.20
N ALA A 16 4.36 -30.50 7.48
CA ALA A 16 3.29 -29.90 8.29
C ALA A 16 3.74 -28.72 9.16
N PHE A 17 5.00 -28.34 9.15
CA PHE A 17 5.44 -27.10 9.80
C PHE A 17 5.44 -25.94 8.81
N ALA A 18 4.26 -25.59 8.31
CA ALA A 18 4.05 -24.22 7.83
C ALA A 18 4.20 -23.30 9.06
N PHE A 19 5.34 -22.64 9.20
CA PHE A 19 5.49 -21.54 10.15
C PHE A 19 4.47 -20.48 9.71
N SER A 20 3.33 -20.43 10.39
CA SER A 20 2.47 -19.25 10.31
C SER A 20 3.27 -18.10 10.92
N ASP A 21 3.75 -17.22 10.09
CA ASP A 21 4.33 -15.97 10.55
C ASP A 21 3.22 -15.22 11.31
N THR A 22 3.36 -15.15 12.64
CA THR A 22 2.38 -14.50 13.52
C THR A 22 2.56 -12.99 13.57
N ARG A 23 3.57 -12.45 12.83
CA ARG A 23 3.76 -11.01 12.75
C ARG A 23 2.61 -10.36 11.96
N LEU A 24 2.24 -9.15 12.36
CA LEU A 24 1.34 -8.34 11.55
C LEU A 24 2.02 -7.97 10.22
N PRO A 25 1.31 -8.03 9.10
CA PRO A 25 1.85 -7.62 7.81
C PRO A 25 2.29 -6.15 7.85
N HIS A 26 3.41 -5.86 7.19
CA HIS A 26 3.93 -4.52 7.03
C HIS A 26 3.45 -3.91 5.71
N ILE A 27 2.62 -2.90 5.80
CA ILE A 27 2.02 -2.20 4.66
C ILE A 27 2.60 -0.78 4.59
N VAL A 28 3.06 -0.38 3.43
CA VAL A 28 3.50 1.00 3.18
C VAL A 28 2.47 1.72 2.32
N ILE A 29 1.96 2.86 2.81
CA ILE A 29 1.03 3.72 2.09
C ILE A 29 1.83 4.80 1.36
N LEU A 30 1.77 4.80 0.02
CA LEU A 30 2.33 5.86 -0.82
C LEU A 30 1.22 6.86 -1.19
N ALA A 31 1.32 8.08 -0.68
CA ALA A 31 0.31 9.11 -0.90
C ALA A 31 0.73 10.07 -2.02
N THR A 32 -0.17 10.27 -2.99
CA THR A 32 -0.01 11.26 -4.07
C THR A 32 -0.83 12.53 -3.86
N GLY A 33 -1.71 12.55 -2.86
CA GLY A 33 -2.66 13.63 -2.60
C GLY A 33 -4.08 13.23 -2.99
N GLY A 34 -4.70 14.00 -3.86
CA GLY A 34 -6.07 13.77 -4.34
C GLY A 34 -7.16 14.15 -3.33
N THR A 35 -8.38 13.75 -3.63
CA THR A 35 -9.59 14.06 -2.85
C THR A 35 -9.56 13.50 -1.44
N ILE A 36 -9.03 12.31 -1.25
CA ILE A 36 -8.90 11.67 0.08
C ILE A 36 -8.03 12.48 1.03
N ALA A 37 -7.06 13.22 0.48
CA ALA A 37 -6.19 14.15 1.20
C ALA A 37 -6.68 15.60 1.10
N GLY A 38 -7.94 15.80 0.74
CA GLY A 38 -8.53 17.13 0.60
C GLY A 38 -8.91 17.75 1.93
N SER A 39 -8.80 19.07 2.01
CA SER A 39 -9.23 19.86 3.16
C SER A 39 -10.23 20.92 2.73
N ALA A 40 -11.37 20.96 3.38
CA ALA A 40 -12.37 22.02 3.24
C ALA A 40 -12.11 23.12 4.28
N ALA A 41 -12.46 24.36 3.95
CA ALA A 41 -12.35 25.48 4.88
C ALA A 41 -13.38 25.41 6.03
N SER A 42 -14.46 24.64 5.85
CA SER A 42 -15.48 24.37 6.88
C SER A 42 -16.15 23.03 6.65
N ASN A 43 -16.77 22.46 7.72
CA ASN A 43 -17.49 21.20 7.66
C ASN A 43 -18.76 21.24 6.78
N THR A 44 -19.20 22.41 6.38
CA THR A 44 -20.38 22.62 5.51
C THR A 44 -20.00 22.93 4.05
N GLN A 45 -18.71 23.01 3.76
CA GLN A 45 -18.24 23.29 2.40
C GLN A 45 -18.35 22.04 1.53
N THR A 46 -19.17 22.10 0.49
CA THR A 46 -19.40 21.01 -0.47
C THR A 46 -18.62 21.18 -1.78
N THR A 47 -18.05 22.37 -2.02
CA THR A 47 -17.27 22.69 -3.23
C THR A 47 -16.04 23.51 -2.88
N GLY A 48 -15.02 23.52 -3.75
CA GLY A 48 -13.83 24.35 -3.58
C GLY A 48 -12.89 23.87 -2.46
N TYR A 49 -12.91 22.60 -2.10
CA TYR A 49 -11.90 22.01 -1.20
C TYR A 49 -10.52 22.00 -1.86
N LYS A 50 -9.47 22.07 -1.06
CA LYS A 50 -8.09 21.98 -1.54
C LYS A 50 -7.65 20.50 -1.54
N ALA A 51 -7.55 19.90 -2.72
CA ALA A 51 -7.03 18.54 -2.88
C ALA A 51 -5.57 18.46 -2.40
N GLY A 52 -5.18 17.31 -1.83
CA GLY A 52 -3.81 17.09 -1.40
C GLY A 52 -3.36 17.93 -0.20
N ALA A 53 -4.26 18.54 0.56
CA ALA A 53 -3.89 19.43 1.67
C ALA A 53 -3.46 18.69 2.95
N ILE A 54 -3.84 17.41 3.08
CA ILE A 54 -3.60 16.57 4.26
C ILE A 54 -2.48 15.59 3.96
N GLY A 55 -1.47 15.56 4.82
CA GLY A 55 -0.35 14.61 4.69
C GLY A 55 -0.75 13.17 5.07
N VAL A 56 -0.01 12.20 4.54
CA VAL A 56 -0.27 10.77 4.73
C VAL A 56 -0.34 10.36 6.20
N GLN A 57 0.50 10.91 7.06
CA GLN A 57 0.50 10.56 8.48
C GLN A 57 -0.81 10.95 9.18
N THR A 58 -1.41 12.08 8.79
CA THR A 58 -2.71 12.50 9.32
C THR A 58 -3.82 11.53 8.88
N LEU A 59 -3.77 11.04 7.65
CA LEU A 59 -4.71 10.03 7.15
C LEU A 59 -4.59 8.71 7.90
N ILE A 60 -3.36 8.25 8.15
CA ILE A 60 -3.10 7.02 8.92
C ILE A 60 -3.62 7.18 10.37
N ASN A 61 -3.33 8.31 11.00
CA ASN A 61 -3.74 8.58 12.39
C ASN A 61 -5.27 8.71 12.54
N ALA A 62 -5.98 9.00 11.45
CA ALA A 62 -7.45 9.07 11.46
C ALA A 62 -8.13 7.69 11.57
N VAL A 63 -7.38 6.60 11.33
CA VAL A 63 -7.90 5.21 11.38
C VAL A 63 -7.02 4.34 12.29
N PRO A 64 -7.06 4.54 13.62
CA PRO A 64 -6.18 3.83 14.55
C PRO A 64 -6.37 2.32 14.56
N GLU A 65 -7.52 1.82 14.12
CA GLU A 65 -7.84 0.39 14.02
C GLU A 65 -6.93 -0.37 13.04
N MET A 66 -6.32 0.31 12.09
CA MET A 66 -5.35 -0.30 11.17
C MET A 66 -4.21 -0.99 11.92
N SER A 67 -3.77 -0.44 13.05
CA SER A 67 -2.70 -1.02 13.88
C SER A 67 -3.03 -2.40 14.47
N LYS A 68 -4.30 -2.81 14.46
CA LYS A 68 -4.73 -4.14 14.93
C LYS A 68 -4.52 -5.23 13.88
N VAL A 69 -4.42 -4.85 12.60
CA VAL A 69 -4.37 -5.78 11.46
C VAL A 69 -3.10 -5.68 10.64
N ALA A 70 -2.38 -4.56 10.73
CA ALA A 70 -1.14 -4.32 10.00
C ALA A 70 -0.22 -3.34 10.74
N ARG A 71 1.09 -3.46 10.54
CA ARG A 71 2.04 -2.38 10.76
C ARG A 71 1.99 -1.47 9.53
N VAL A 72 1.64 -0.21 9.72
CA VAL A 72 1.43 0.73 8.61
C VAL A 72 2.42 1.89 8.70
N ASP A 73 3.20 2.07 7.64
CA ASP A 73 4.04 3.24 7.41
C ASP A 73 3.49 4.06 6.23
N GLY A 74 3.75 5.37 6.23
CA GLY A 74 3.30 6.27 5.18
C GLY A 74 4.42 7.10 4.58
N GLU A 75 4.44 7.20 3.25
CA GLU A 75 5.35 8.07 2.51
C GLU A 75 4.59 9.03 1.59
N GLN A 76 4.95 10.29 1.61
CA GLN A 76 4.37 11.30 0.71
C GLN A 76 5.19 11.35 -0.58
N VAL A 77 4.64 10.84 -1.67
CA VAL A 77 5.27 10.86 -3.01
C VAL A 77 5.02 12.19 -3.70
N ALA A 78 3.78 12.65 -3.65
CA ALA A 78 3.32 13.96 -4.12
C ALA A 78 2.16 14.46 -3.25
N ASN A 79 1.79 15.72 -3.38
CA ASN A 79 0.69 16.33 -2.63
C ASN A 79 -0.11 17.26 -3.54
N ILE A 80 -0.78 16.64 -4.54
CA ILE A 80 -1.44 17.32 -5.65
C ILE A 80 -2.88 16.84 -5.83
N GLY A 81 -3.69 17.61 -6.55
CA GLY A 81 -4.89 17.06 -7.19
C GLY A 81 -4.47 16.16 -8.36
N SER A 82 -5.22 15.10 -8.63
CA SER A 82 -4.85 14.11 -9.65
C SER A 82 -4.87 14.67 -11.08
N GLU A 83 -5.59 15.74 -11.33
CA GLU A 83 -5.55 16.51 -12.59
C GLU A 83 -4.17 17.11 -12.89
N ASN A 84 -3.31 17.22 -11.86
CA ASN A 84 -1.93 17.72 -11.98
C ASN A 84 -0.89 16.58 -11.97
N MET A 85 -1.31 15.34 -12.18
CA MET A 85 -0.39 14.20 -12.29
C MET A 85 0.49 14.36 -13.53
N THR A 86 1.79 14.14 -13.34
CA THR A 86 2.79 14.22 -14.41
C THR A 86 3.51 12.91 -14.60
N SER A 87 4.09 12.69 -15.77
CA SER A 87 4.91 11.50 -16.06
C SER A 87 6.06 11.32 -15.06
N ASP A 88 6.67 12.41 -14.59
CA ASP A 88 7.75 12.35 -13.59
C ASP A 88 7.25 11.84 -12.23
N ILE A 89 6.07 12.27 -11.81
CA ILE A 89 5.44 11.81 -10.55
C ILE A 89 5.06 10.33 -10.68
N ILE A 90 4.44 9.92 -11.79
CA ILE A 90 4.07 8.52 -12.04
C ILE A 90 5.32 7.63 -12.07
N LEU A 91 6.38 8.06 -12.73
CA LEU A 91 7.64 7.32 -12.79
C LEU A 91 8.33 7.23 -11.41
N LYS A 92 8.31 8.33 -10.62
CA LYS A 92 8.79 8.33 -9.24
C LYS A 92 8.01 7.33 -8.39
N LEU A 93 6.67 7.32 -8.53
CA LEU A 93 5.79 6.39 -7.84
C LEU A 93 6.12 4.93 -8.20
N ALA A 94 6.22 4.60 -9.49
CA ALA A 94 6.54 3.25 -9.94
C ALA A 94 7.89 2.76 -9.43
N LYS A 95 8.92 3.60 -9.49
CA LYS A 95 10.24 3.29 -8.92
C LYS A 95 10.14 3.00 -7.43
N ARG A 96 9.40 3.82 -6.69
CA ARG A 96 9.26 3.62 -5.25
C ARG A 96 8.49 2.36 -4.90
N VAL A 97 7.45 2.01 -5.65
CA VAL A 97 6.72 0.75 -5.48
C VAL A 97 7.65 -0.45 -5.69
N ASN A 98 8.43 -0.46 -6.78
CA ASN A 98 9.39 -1.53 -7.05
C ASN A 98 10.46 -1.66 -5.95
N GLU A 99 10.99 -0.53 -5.45
CA GLU A 99 11.96 -0.52 -4.33
C GLU A 99 11.35 -1.14 -3.05
N LEU A 100 10.10 -0.81 -2.73
CA LEU A 100 9.43 -1.31 -1.53
C LEU A 100 9.10 -2.81 -1.67
N LEU A 101 8.57 -3.23 -2.82
CA LEU A 101 8.21 -4.63 -3.05
C LEU A 101 9.43 -5.55 -3.16
N ALA A 102 10.62 -5.01 -3.43
CA ALA A 102 11.88 -5.77 -3.39
C ALA A 102 12.40 -6.01 -1.95
N ARG A 103 11.78 -5.41 -0.93
CA ARG A 103 12.17 -5.57 0.48
C ARG A 103 11.48 -6.78 1.09
N GLU A 104 12.21 -7.60 1.82
CA GLU A 104 11.68 -8.77 2.52
C GLU A 104 10.77 -8.42 3.71
N ASP A 105 10.91 -7.21 4.25
CA ASP A 105 10.15 -6.74 5.40
C ASP A 105 8.87 -5.98 5.02
N VAL A 106 8.55 -5.81 3.72
CA VAL A 106 7.32 -5.18 3.21
C VAL A 106 6.42 -6.22 2.58
N ASP A 107 5.24 -6.38 3.15
CA ASP A 107 4.25 -7.36 2.68
C ASP A 107 3.29 -6.79 1.63
N GLY A 108 3.20 -5.45 1.54
CA GLY A 108 2.36 -4.81 0.53
C GLY A 108 2.49 -3.29 0.48
N VAL A 109 2.05 -2.73 -0.64
CA VAL A 109 2.02 -1.29 -0.88
C VAL A 109 0.59 -0.88 -1.21
N VAL A 110 0.11 0.18 -0.60
CA VAL A 110 -1.17 0.83 -0.89
C VAL A 110 -0.90 2.23 -1.43
N ILE A 111 -1.58 2.63 -2.49
CA ILE A 111 -1.44 3.95 -3.07
C ILE A 111 -2.74 4.73 -2.88
N THR A 112 -2.65 5.91 -2.25
CA THR A 112 -3.78 6.85 -2.23
C THR A 112 -3.65 7.82 -3.38
N HIS A 113 -4.75 8.01 -4.11
CA HIS A 113 -4.76 8.77 -5.36
C HIS A 113 -6.06 9.57 -5.51
N GLY A 114 -6.05 10.59 -6.34
CA GLY A 114 -7.26 11.30 -6.74
C GLY A 114 -7.99 10.58 -7.87
N THR A 115 -9.23 10.98 -8.15
CA THR A 115 -10.12 10.27 -9.05
C THR A 115 -9.96 10.63 -10.53
N ASP A 116 -9.40 11.81 -10.87
CA ASP A 116 -9.37 12.31 -12.25
C ASP A 116 -8.49 11.49 -13.20
N THR A 117 -7.39 10.92 -12.67
CA THR A 117 -6.44 10.08 -13.43
C THR A 117 -6.25 8.70 -12.78
N LEU A 118 -7.28 8.25 -12.06
CA LEU A 118 -7.21 6.97 -11.34
C LEU A 118 -7.10 5.77 -12.28
N ASP A 119 -7.67 5.84 -13.46
CA ASP A 119 -7.59 4.80 -14.48
C ASP A 119 -6.22 4.73 -15.17
N GLU A 120 -5.56 5.88 -15.37
CA GLU A 120 -4.26 5.96 -16.02
C GLU A 120 -3.11 5.47 -15.13
N THR A 121 -3.07 5.95 -13.88
CA THR A 121 -1.97 5.63 -12.96
C THR A 121 -1.91 4.14 -12.59
N PRO A 122 -3.00 3.45 -12.19
CA PRO A 122 -2.98 2.01 -11.95
C PRO A 122 -2.68 1.19 -13.20
N TYR A 123 -3.15 1.63 -14.38
CA TYR A 123 -2.83 0.94 -15.63
C TYR A 123 -1.32 0.98 -15.90
N PHE A 124 -0.68 2.16 -15.74
CA PHE A 124 0.77 2.28 -15.88
C PHE A 124 1.51 1.40 -14.88
N LEU A 125 1.12 1.41 -13.61
CA LEU A 125 1.72 0.58 -12.57
C LEU A 125 1.58 -0.91 -12.87
N ASN A 126 0.42 -1.37 -13.33
CA ASN A 126 0.19 -2.76 -13.71
C ASN A 126 1.11 -3.27 -14.82
N LEU A 127 1.65 -2.35 -15.64
CA LEU A 127 2.58 -2.70 -16.71
C LEU A 127 4.06 -2.62 -16.31
N THR A 128 4.37 -1.95 -15.19
CA THR A 128 5.76 -1.55 -14.86
C THR A 128 6.25 -2.01 -13.49
N VAL A 129 5.35 -2.57 -12.68
CA VAL A 129 5.65 -3.02 -11.31
C VAL A 129 5.45 -4.53 -11.16
#